data_8d2fec0c287fb29039c3863471a1c436
#
_entry.id   8d2fec0c287fb29039c3863471a1c436
#
_cell.length_a   1.000
_cell.length_b   1.000
_cell.length_c   1.000
_cell.angle_alpha   90.00
_cell.angle_beta   90.00
_cell.angle_gamma   90.00
#
_symmetry.space_group_name_H-M   'P 1'
#
loop_
_entity.id
_entity.type
_entity.pdbx_description
1 polymer ?
#
loop_
_entity_poly.entity_id
_entity_poly.type
_entity_poly.pdbx_seq_one_letter_code
_entity_poly.pdbx_strand_id
1 'polypeptide(L)'
;SDVCSSDLKSDAKKVVQVLCEAWRELARDSAQTFHGKEKEHTLTELLGEYIRTAKAGVGLTGNWSYEDRLATIERSPTGGLKVVKRRRTDIQYFSDRQQPALRLVFEFKKIDHTKARRDAYAGAEGMERFVTGDYSVGQPVALMAGMLLKPTPDCVPALRTYLSSAAGQAA
;
A
#
# COMPACT_ATOMS: atom_id res chain seq x y z
N SER A 1 -28.11 3.40 6.52
CA SER A 1 -26.92 3.17 5.66
C SER A 1 -25.59 3.47 6.35
N ASP A 2 -25.59 4.05 7.56
CA ASP A 2 -24.36 4.48 8.25
C ASP A 2 -23.60 3.37 8.97
N VAL A 3 -24.25 2.27 9.33
CA VAL A 3 -23.64 1.12 10.03
C VAL A 3 -22.59 0.43 9.16
N CYS A 4 -22.86 0.24 7.87
CA CYS A 4 -21.94 -0.42 6.94
C CYS A 4 -20.61 0.35 6.74
N SER A 5 -20.65 1.69 6.81
CA SER A 5 -19.45 2.54 6.67
C SER A 5 -18.54 2.51 7.90
N SER A 6 -19.10 2.33 9.10
CA SER A 6 -18.34 2.25 10.35
C SER A 6 -17.54 0.95 10.45
N ASP A 7 -18.14 -0.17 10.02
CA ASP A 7 -17.52 -1.49 10.07
C ASP A 7 -16.37 -1.61 9.08
N LEU A 8 -16.54 -1.09 7.85
CA LEU A 8 -15.48 -1.03 6.85
C LEU A 8 -14.26 -0.24 7.35
N LYS A 9 -14.50 0.91 8.01
CA LYS A 9 -13.41 1.71 8.59
C LYS A 9 -12.72 1.00 9.75
N SER A 10 -13.48 0.28 10.57
CA SER A 10 -12.93 -0.52 11.67
C SER A 10 -12.03 -1.62 11.16
N ASP A 11 -12.49 -2.38 10.16
CA ASP A 11 -11.71 -3.47 9.60
C ASP A 11 -10.48 -2.97 8.83
N ALA A 12 -10.59 -1.88 8.08
CA ALA A 12 -9.43 -1.24 7.45
C ALA A 12 -8.37 -0.83 8.48
N LYS A 13 -8.77 -0.28 9.64
CA LYS A 13 -7.83 0.05 10.74
C LYS A 13 -7.13 -1.19 11.29
N LYS A 14 -7.85 -2.30 11.51
CA LYS A 14 -7.25 -3.57 11.96
C LYS A 14 -6.22 -4.09 10.96
N VAL A 15 -6.55 -4.04 9.65
CA VAL A 15 -5.64 -4.44 8.59
C VAL A 15 -4.35 -3.62 8.61
N VAL A 16 -4.46 -2.28 8.72
CA VAL A 16 -3.30 -1.39 8.85
C VAL A 16 -2.50 -1.71 10.12
N GLN A 17 -3.16 -1.99 11.22
CA GLN A 17 -2.49 -2.35 12.47
C GLN A 17 -1.69 -3.64 12.33
N VAL A 18 -2.26 -4.69 11.76
CA VAL A 18 -1.55 -5.96 11.49
C VAL A 18 -0.32 -5.73 10.61
N LEU A 19 -0.44 -4.91 9.56
CA LEU A 19 0.70 -4.55 8.71
C LEU A 19 1.81 -3.84 9.50
N CYS A 20 1.45 -2.87 10.33
CA CYS A 20 2.41 -2.13 11.15
C CYS A 20 3.09 -3.02 12.22
N GLU A 21 2.36 -3.96 12.80
CA GLU A 21 2.89 -4.92 13.75
C GLU A 21 3.89 -5.87 13.06
N ALA A 22 3.50 -6.44 11.91
CA ALA A 22 4.38 -7.29 11.11
C ALA A 22 5.68 -6.59 10.71
N TRP A 23 5.60 -5.31 10.31
CA TRP A 23 6.77 -4.50 10.03
C TRP A 23 7.71 -4.38 11.25
N ARG A 24 7.15 -4.07 12.43
CA ARG A 24 7.96 -3.91 13.66
C ARG A 24 8.60 -5.22 14.09
N GLU A 25 7.89 -6.33 13.97
CA GLU A 25 8.40 -7.65 14.29
C GLU A 25 9.55 -8.03 13.35
N LEU A 26 9.38 -7.90 12.04
CA LEU A 26 10.45 -8.14 11.07
C LEU A 26 11.67 -7.24 11.31
N ALA A 27 11.46 -5.95 11.56
CA ALA A 27 12.56 -5.02 11.82
C ALA A 27 13.35 -5.38 13.09
N ARG A 28 12.69 -5.99 14.09
CA ARG A 28 13.31 -6.45 15.34
C ARG A 28 14.00 -7.81 15.16
N ASP A 29 13.28 -8.77 14.59
CA ASP A 29 13.65 -10.18 14.63
C ASP A 29 14.49 -10.62 13.41
N SER A 30 14.46 -9.83 12.33
CA SER A 30 15.15 -10.10 11.06
C SER A 30 16.01 -8.92 10.61
N ALA A 31 16.57 -8.16 11.52
CA ALA A 31 17.34 -6.94 11.24
C ALA A 31 18.53 -7.13 10.30
N GLN A 32 19.03 -8.36 10.11
CA GLN A 32 20.12 -8.67 9.19
C GLN A 32 19.66 -8.66 7.72
N THR A 33 18.39 -8.98 7.45
CA THR A 33 17.82 -9.09 6.10
C THR A 33 16.71 -8.05 5.85
N PHE A 34 16.09 -7.53 6.91
CA PHE A 34 15.04 -6.54 6.83
C PHE A 34 15.52 -5.18 7.34
N HIS A 35 16.24 -4.45 6.49
CA HIS A 35 16.85 -3.16 6.85
C HIS A 35 16.84 -2.16 5.69
N GLY A 36 17.10 -0.88 6.00
CA GLY A 36 16.98 0.21 5.04
C GLY A 36 17.91 0.16 3.82
N LYS A 37 18.95 -0.68 3.82
CA LYS A 37 19.84 -0.85 2.65
C LYS A 37 19.24 -1.78 1.60
N GLU A 38 18.33 -2.68 1.99
CA GLU A 38 17.67 -3.59 1.06
C GLU A 38 16.81 -2.84 0.03
N LYS A 39 16.57 -3.46 -1.12
CA LYS A 39 15.71 -2.89 -2.15
C LYS A 39 14.26 -2.84 -1.67
N GLU A 40 13.50 -1.88 -2.16
CA GLU A 40 12.09 -1.67 -1.80
C GLU A 40 11.25 -2.94 -2.00
N HIS A 41 11.36 -3.56 -3.19
CA HIS A 41 10.63 -4.80 -3.49
C HIS A 41 11.03 -5.97 -2.58
N THR A 42 12.30 -6.10 -2.20
CA THR A 42 12.74 -7.15 -1.25
C THR A 42 12.09 -6.96 0.12
N LEU A 43 11.97 -5.72 0.59
CA LEU A 43 11.30 -5.42 1.86
C LEU A 43 9.79 -5.72 1.78
N THR A 44 9.13 -5.41 0.66
CA THR A 44 7.71 -5.71 0.46
C THR A 44 7.44 -7.19 0.30
N GLU A 45 8.30 -7.93 -0.38
CA GLU A 45 8.23 -9.40 -0.48
C GLU A 45 8.36 -10.06 0.88
N LEU A 46 9.38 -9.68 1.67
CA LEU A 46 9.59 -10.22 3.02
C LEU A 46 8.41 -9.91 3.93
N LEU A 47 7.89 -8.68 3.88
CA LEU A 47 6.73 -8.28 4.66
C LEU A 47 5.47 -9.04 4.24
N GLY A 48 5.21 -9.15 2.93
CA GLY A 48 4.06 -9.87 2.39
C GLY A 48 4.08 -11.34 2.77
N GLU A 49 5.22 -12.01 2.64
CA GLU A 49 5.37 -13.41 3.02
C GLU A 49 5.21 -13.60 4.54
N TYR A 50 5.79 -12.72 5.34
CA TYR A 50 5.65 -12.77 6.79
C TYR A 50 4.19 -12.61 7.23
N ILE A 51 3.47 -11.65 6.67
CA ILE A 51 2.04 -11.46 6.98
C ILE A 51 1.24 -12.70 6.60
N ARG A 52 1.47 -13.24 5.41
CA ARG A 52 0.76 -14.40 4.90
C ARG A 52 0.95 -15.65 5.77
N THR A 53 2.14 -15.84 6.33
CA THR A 53 2.50 -17.03 7.11
C THR A 53 2.32 -16.84 8.60
N ALA A 54 2.86 -15.77 9.18
CA ALA A 54 2.90 -15.56 10.63
C ALA A 54 1.65 -14.85 11.18
N LYS A 55 0.94 -14.07 10.35
CA LYS A 55 -0.27 -13.33 10.75
C LYS A 55 -1.56 -13.93 10.21
N ALA A 56 -1.51 -15.09 9.58
CA ALA A 56 -2.69 -15.82 9.16
C ALA A 56 -3.59 -16.09 10.39
N GLY A 57 -4.84 -15.62 10.35
CA GLY A 57 -5.81 -15.87 11.41
C GLY A 57 -5.83 -14.87 12.59
N VAL A 58 -5.08 -13.79 12.55
CA VAL A 58 -5.12 -12.74 13.59
C VAL A 58 -6.39 -11.87 13.44
N GLY A 59 -7.55 -12.45 13.78
CA GLY A 59 -8.82 -11.70 13.84
C GLY A 59 -9.28 -11.04 12.52
N LEU A 60 -8.61 -11.33 11.41
CA LEU A 60 -8.94 -10.87 10.08
C LEU A 60 -9.52 -12.03 9.27
N THR A 61 -10.55 -11.74 8.50
CA THR A 61 -11.34 -12.75 7.77
C THR A 61 -11.02 -12.80 6.27
N GLY A 62 -10.18 -11.89 5.81
CA GLY A 62 -9.75 -11.82 4.42
C GLY A 62 -8.39 -12.44 4.17
N ASN A 63 -7.96 -12.31 2.93
CA ASN A 63 -6.71 -12.87 2.43
C ASN A 63 -5.71 -11.77 2.11
N TRP A 64 -4.45 -12.05 2.40
CA TRP A 64 -3.32 -11.23 1.99
C TRP A 64 -2.69 -11.78 0.73
N SER A 65 -2.34 -10.89 -0.18
CA SER A 65 -1.50 -11.19 -1.34
C SER A 65 -0.43 -10.11 -1.51
N TYR A 66 0.64 -10.43 -2.22
CA TYR A 66 1.70 -9.49 -2.55
C TYR A 66 2.19 -9.73 -3.97
N GLU A 67 2.72 -8.67 -4.59
CA GLU A 67 3.22 -8.69 -5.97
C GLU A 67 2.16 -9.10 -7.01
N ASP A 68 0.88 -8.82 -6.73
CA ASP A 68 -0.20 -9.17 -7.63
C ASP A 68 -0.16 -8.36 -8.92
N ARG A 69 -0.38 -9.06 -10.03
CA ARG A 69 -0.48 -8.41 -11.33
C ARG A 69 -1.91 -7.97 -11.60
N LEU A 70 -2.09 -6.66 -11.72
CA LEU A 70 -3.34 -6.06 -12.18
C LEU A 70 -3.28 -5.84 -13.69
N ALA A 71 -4.32 -6.28 -14.39
CA ALA A 71 -4.48 -6.05 -15.82
C ALA A 71 -5.74 -5.24 -16.09
N THR A 72 -5.62 -4.16 -16.84
CA THR A 72 -6.79 -3.50 -17.44
C THR A 72 -7.04 -4.14 -18.79
N ILE A 73 -8.27 -4.66 -18.96
CA ILE A 73 -8.69 -5.37 -20.17
C ILE A 73 -9.79 -4.54 -20.84
N GLU A 74 -9.61 -4.25 -22.10
CA GLU A 74 -10.59 -3.55 -22.92
C GLU A 74 -11.08 -4.43 -24.06
N ARG A 75 -12.31 -4.21 -24.52
CA ARG A 75 -12.79 -4.81 -25.76
C ARG A 75 -12.21 -4.07 -26.95
N SER A 76 -11.59 -4.82 -27.83
CA SER A 76 -11.19 -4.33 -29.13
C SER A 76 -12.44 -3.97 -29.96
N PRO A 77 -12.37 -2.99 -30.87
CA PRO A 77 -13.43 -2.72 -31.84
C PRO A 77 -13.87 -3.95 -32.66
N THR A 78 -12.97 -4.92 -32.82
CA THR A 78 -13.22 -6.21 -33.51
C THR A 78 -13.82 -7.29 -32.59
N GLY A 79 -14.15 -6.96 -31.32
CA GLY A 79 -14.81 -7.86 -30.39
C GLY A 79 -13.88 -8.71 -29.53
N GLY A 80 -12.57 -8.71 -29.77
CA GLY A 80 -11.57 -9.39 -28.96
C GLY A 80 -11.24 -8.68 -27.65
N LEU A 81 -10.60 -9.38 -26.70
CA LEU A 81 -10.10 -8.79 -25.47
C LEU A 81 -8.62 -8.39 -25.64
N LYS A 82 -8.27 -7.20 -25.20
CA LYS A 82 -6.90 -6.67 -25.22
C LYS A 82 -6.50 -6.21 -23.83
N VAL A 83 -5.31 -6.63 -23.38
CA VAL A 83 -4.69 -6.07 -22.18
C VAL A 83 -4.05 -4.74 -22.55
N VAL A 84 -4.59 -3.64 -22.04
CA VAL A 84 -4.11 -2.28 -22.35
C VAL A 84 -3.15 -1.75 -21.31
N LYS A 85 -3.22 -2.26 -20.08
CA LYS A 85 -2.33 -1.85 -19.00
C LYS A 85 -2.05 -3.04 -18.06
N ARG A 86 -0.79 -3.15 -17.64
CA ARG A 86 -0.38 -4.11 -16.61
C ARG A 86 0.30 -3.35 -15.49
N ARG A 87 0.00 -3.72 -14.26
CA ARG A 87 0.59 -3.17 -13.04
C ARG A 87 0.86 -4.27 -12.06
N ARG A 88 1.69 -3.97 -11.10
CA ARG A 88 1.98 -4.82 -9.96
C ARG A 88 1.74 -4.00 -8.70
N THR A 89 1.00 -4.55 -7.78
CA THR A 89 0.76 -3.97 -6.46
C THR A 89 1.74 -4.59 -5.47
N ASP A 90 2.17 -3.82 -4.48
CA ASP A 90 3.11 -4.34 -3.50
C ASP A 90 2.42 -5.33 -2.55
N ILE A 91 1.42 -4.87 -1.79
CA ILE A 91 0.64 -5.74 -0.88
C ILE A 91 -0.85 -5.42 -1.05
N GLN A 92 -1.70 -6.43 -0.98
CA GLN A 92 -3.14 -6.30 -0.95
C GLN A 92 -3.76 -7.11 0.19
N TYR A 93 -4.87 -6.59 0.69
CA TYR A 93 -5.79 -7.33 1.53
C TYR A 93 -7.18 -7.32 0.90
N PHE A 94 -7.83 -8.48 0.88
CA PHE A 94 -9.18 -8.63 0.34
C PHE A 94 -10.07 -9.44 1.29
N SER A 95 -11.28 -8.93 1.56
CA SER A 95 -12.32 -9.65 2.28
C SER A 95 -13.67 -9.42 1.62
N ASP A 96 -14.38 -10.49 1.30
CA ASP A 96 -15.73 -10.50 0.71
C ASP A 96 -16.84 -10.76 1.75
N ARG A 97 -16.47 -10.87 3.03
CA ARG A 97 -17.43 -11.14 4.12
C ARG A 97 -18.43 -10.03 4.39
N GLN A 98 -18.24 -8.88 3.80
CA GLN A 98 -19.10 -7.71 3.93
C GLN A 98 -19.44 -7.14 2.55
N GLN A 99 -20.56 -6.40 2.47
CA GLN A 99 -20.95 -5.71 1.25
C GLN A 99 -21.02 -4.21 1.48
N PRO A 100 -20.25 -3.40 0.74
CA PRO A 100 -19.30 -3.82 -0.32
C PRO A 100 -18.10 -4.56 0.25
N ALA A 101 -17.46 -5.42 -0.55
CA ALA A 101 -16.25 -6.12 -0.19
C ALA A 101 -15.11 -5.14 0.16
N LEU A 102 -14.34 -5.46 1.19
CA LEU A 102 -13.18 -4.66 1.57
C LEU A 102 -11.96 -5.07 0.73
N ARG A 103 -11.45 -4.14 -0.05
CA ARG A 103 -10.18 -4.29 -0.76
C ARG A 103 -9.27 -3.13 -0.41
N LEU A 104 -8.10 -3.44 0.14
CA LEU A 104 -7.08 -2.46 0.46
C LEU A 104 -5.83 -2.75 -0.37
N VAL A 105 -5.34 -1.74 -1.07
CA VAL A 105 -4.09 -1.79 -1.82
C VAL A 105 -3.08 -0.93 -1.09
N PHE A 106 -1.95 -1.51 -0.77
CA PHE A 106 -0.81 -0.83 -0.14
C PHE A 106 0.29 -0.69 -1.17
N GLU A 107 0.73 0.52 -1.39
CA GLU A 107 1.93 0.84 -2.15
C GLU A 107 2.99 1.35 -1.18
N PHE A 108 4.21 0.90 -1.33
CA PHE A 108 5.30 1.23 -0.43
C PHE A 108 6.36 2.08 -1.13
N LYS A 109 6.87 3.07 -0.42
CA LYS A 109 8.02 3.87 -0.88
C LYS A 109 8.98 4.13 0.26
N LYS A 110 10.26 3.99 -0.03
CA LYS A 110 11.30 4.36 0.91
C LYS A 110 11.32 5.87 1.11
N ILE A 111 11.32 6.30 2.37
CA ILE A 111 11.35 7.71 2.76
C ILE A 111 12.57 7.99 3.62
N ASP A 112 13.21 9.11 3.33
CA ASP A 112 14.20 9.77 4.17
C ASP A 112 13.96 11.29 4.17
N HIS A 113 14.92 12.06 4.68
CA HIS A 113 14.83 13.51 4.74
C HIS A 113 15.02 14.21 3.39
N THR A 114 15.36 13.49 2.31
CA THR A 114 15.66 14.10 1.01
C THR A 114 14.39 14.48 0.23
N LYS A 115 14.49 15.56 -0.54
CA LYS A 115 13.41 16.01 -1.44
C LYS A 115 13.07 14.91 -2.46
N ALA A 116 14.09 14.27 -3.06
CA ALA A 116 13.89 13.24 -4.08
C ALA A 116 13.02 12.07 -3.59
N ARG A 117 13.18 11.65 -2.32
CA ARG A 117 12.33 10.59 -1.74
C ARG A 117 10.91 11.05 -1.47
N ARG A 118 10.72 12.31 -1.07
CA ARG A 118 9.36 12.87 -0.92
C ARG A 118 8.66 13.03 -2.25
N ASP A 119 9.38 13.48 -3.29
CA ASP A 119 8.84 13.59 -4.65
C ASP A 119 8.45 12.21 -5.19
N ALA A 120 9.27 11.18 -5.01
CA ALA A 120 8.94 9.81 -5.40
C ALA A 120 7.73 9.25 -4.64
N TYR A 121 7.56 9.61 -3.35
CA TYR A 121 6.41 9.20 -2.54
C TYR A 121 5.11 9.86 -3.01
N ALA A 122 5.12 11.17 -3.28
CA ALA A 122 3.93 11.92 -3.64
C ALA A 122 3.62 11.91 -5.14
N GLY A 123 4.64 11.83 -6.00
CA GLY A 123 4.51 11.96 -7.45
C GLY A 123 4.06 10.71 -8.19
N ALA A 124 4.36 10.72 -9.50
CA ALA A 124 3.90 9.74 -10.49
C ALA A 124 4.23 8.27 -10.18
N GLU A 125 5.23 8.02 -9.35
CA GLU A 125 5.58 6.66 -8.91
C GLU A 125 5.01 6.30 -7.52
N GLY A 126 4.23 7.19 -6.92
CA GLY A 126 3.68 7.05 -5.58
C GLY A 126 2.20 7.41 -5.51
N MET A 127 1.86 8.43 -4.71
CA MET A 127 0.47 8.83 -4.43
C MET A 127 -0.33 9.20 -5.68
N GLU A 128 0.30 9.84 -6.67
CA GLU A 128 -0.37 10.25 -7.91
C GLU A 128 -1.00 9.05 -8.65
N ARG A 129 -0.44 7.84 -8.54
CA ARG A 129 -1.03 6.62 -9.12
C ARG A 129 -2.41 6.28 -8.56
N PHE A 130 -2.70 6.67 -7.33
CA PHE A 130 -4.03 6.50 -6.76
C PHE A 130 -4.98 7.60 -7.26
N VAL A 131 -4.49 8.82 -7.36
CA VAL A 131 -5.27 9.98 -7.86
C VAL A 131 -5.64 9.80 -9.32
N THR A 132 -4.71 9.34 -10.15
CA THR A 132 -4.93 9.10 -11.59
C THR A 132 -5.73 7.80 -11.86
N GLY A 133 -6.10 7.06 -10.83
CA GLY A 133 -6.83 5.80 -10.95
C GLY A 133 -5.96 4.65 -11.47
N ASP A 134 -4.66 4.74 -11.33
CA ASP A 134 -3.75 3.67 -11.70
C ASP A 134 -3.85 2.47 -10.77
N TYR A 135 -4.10 2.72 -9.50
CA TYR A 135 -4.40 1.72 -8.48
C TYR A 135 -5.76 1.98 -7.85
N SER A 136 -6.37 0.94 -7.32
CA SER A 136 -7.61 1.06 -6.54
C SER A 136 -8.78 1.77 -7.24
N VAL A 137 -8.87 1.64 -8.58
CA VAL A 137 -10.00 2.19 -9.35
C VAL A 137 -11.31 1.71 -8.75
N GLY A 138 -12.20 2.64 -8.41
CA GLY A 138 -13.49 2.33 -7.81
C GLY A 138 -13.42 1.80 -6.36
N GLN A 139 -12.25 1.81 -5.73
CA GLN A 139 -12.13 1.44 -4.32
C GLN A 139 -12.22 2.68 -3.42
N PRO A 140 -12.91 2.58 -2.27
CA PRO A 140 -13.09 3.72 -1.38
C PRO A 140 -11.82 4.11 -0.61
N VAL A 141 -10.82 3.22 -0.56
CA VAL A 141 -9.59 3.43 0.21
C VAL A 141 -8.38 2.90 -0.55
N ALA A 142 -7.33 3.69 -0.60
CA ALA A 142 -6.01 3.34 -1.05
C ALA A 142 -4.98 3.79 0.00
N LEU A 143 -3.91 3.04 0.16
CA LEU A 143 -2.96 3.25 1.25
C LEU A 143 -1.54 3.38 0.71
N MET A 144 -0.95 4.53 0.95
CA MET A 144 0.45 4.79 0.67
C MET A 144 1.28 4.64 1.95
N ALA A 145 2.23 3.71 1.96
CA ALA A 145 3.07 3.41 3.10
C ALA A 145 4.49 3.94 2.91
N GLY A 146 4.93 4.82 3.80
CA GLY A 146 6.30 5.30 3.84
C GLY A 146 7.20 4.39 4.67
N MET A 147 8.17 3.73 4.05
CA MET A 147 9.21 2.97 4.75
C MET A 147 10.30 3.91 5.24
N LEU A 148 10.34 4.20 6.52
CA LEU A 148 11.41 5.01 7.10
C LEU A 148 12.72 4.22 7.15
N LEU A 149 13.71 4.66 6.39
CA LEU A 149 15.02 4.00 6.31
C LEU A 149 15.86 4.16 7.57
N LYS A 150 15.59 5.21 8.33
CA LYS A 150 16.14 5.50 9.65
C LYS A 150 15.06 6.24 10.45
N PRO A 151 14.94 5.97 11.75
CA PRO A 151 14.09 6.79 12.61
C PRO A 151 14.73 8.18 12.73
N THR A 152 14.37 9.06 11.82
CA THR A 152 14.73 10.47 11.91
C THR A 152 13.50 11.22 12.37
N PRO A 153 13.56 11.92 13.52
CA PRO A 153 12.42 12.68 14.04
C PRO A 153 11.87 13.69 13.04
N ASP A 154 12.67 14.08 12.06
CA ASP A 154 12.33 15.11 11.08
C ASP A 154 11.62 14.56 9.82
N CYS A 155 11.70 13.26 9.52
CA CYS A 155 11.12 12.69 8.29
C CYS A 155 9.60 12.86 8.22
N VAL A 156 8.89 12.55 9.29
CA VAL A 156 7.42 12.61 9.31
C VAL A 156 6.91 14.05 9.28
N PRO A 157 7.44 14.99 10.10
CA PRO A 157 7.09 16.40 9.98
C PRO A 157 7.39 16.99 8.60
N ALA A 158 8.56 16.70 8.03
CA ALA A 158 8.94 17.17 6.70
C ALA A 158 8.00 16.65 5.60
N LEU A 159 7.60 15.36 5.68
CA LEU A 159 6.63 14.80 4.74
C LEU A 159 5.26 15.45 4.91
N ARG A 160 4.77 15.67 6.13
CA ARG A 160 3.50 16.35 6.39
C ARG A 160 3.49 17.76 5.81
N THR A 161 4.54 18.53 6.05
CA THR A 161 4.70 19.87 5.50
C THR A 161 4.70 19.84 3.98
N TYR A 162 5.42 18.89 3.37
CA TYR A 162 5.45 18.73 1.91
C TYR A 162 4.05 18.41 1.35
N LEU A 163 3.35 17.44 1.90
CA LEU A 163 2.01 17.05 1.45
C LEU A 163 0.96 18.17 1.65
N SER A 164 1.15 19.04 2.63
CA SER A 164 0.30 20.21 2.87
C SER A 164 0.65 21.42 2.00
N SER A 165 1.79 21.36 1.30
CA SER A 165 2.21 22.45 0.40
C SER A 165 1.48 22.38 -0.95
N ALA A 166 1.49 23.48 -1.70
CA ALA A 166 0.94 23.52 -3.06
C ALA A 166 1.57 22.45 -3.99
N ALA A 167 2.85 22.12 -3.78
CA ALA A 167 3.53 21.06 -4.54
C ALA A 167 3.00 19.66 -4.23
N GLY A 168 2.61 19.39 -2.97
CA GLY A 168 2.02 18.12 -2.58
C GLY A 168 0.53 18.00 -2.91
N GLN A 169 -0.15 19.11 -3.16
CA GLN A 169 -1.57 19.14 -3.57
C GLN A 169 -1.74 19.08 -5.09
N ALA A 170 -0.70 19.40 -5.85
CA ALA A 170 -0.70 19.37 -7.31
C ALA A 170 -0.18 18.04 -7.88
N ALA A 171 0.32 17.14 -7.03
CA ALA A 171 0.71 15.78 -7.37
C ALA A 171 -0.46 14.82 -7.11
#